data_d134e8957eba3ece1a32fe5de4db0b62
#
_entry.id   d134e8957eba3ece1a32fe5de4db0b62
#
_cell.length_a   1.000
_cell.length_b   1.000
_cell.length_c   1.000
_cell.angle_alpha   90.00
_cell.angle_beta   90.00
_cell.angle_gamma   90.00
#
_symmetry.space_group_name_H-M   'P 1'
#
loop_
_entity.id
_entity.type
_entity.pdbx_description
1 polymer ?
#
loop_
_entity_poly.entity_id
_entity_poly.type
_entity_poly.pdbx_seq_one_letter_code
_entity_poly.pdbx_strand_id
1 'polypeptide(L)'
;GKKAGEFYTPKQVSKLLAQLAAPKPGDRICDPTCGAGGLLIEAAALVEAQGSRDFALFGQEVNGSTWALARMNMFLHGKDAARIEWGDTINSPALVEADRLMRFNVVVANPPFS
;
A
#
# COMPACT_ATOMS: atom_id res chain seq x y z
N GLY A 1 19.17 -15.11 2.08
CA GLY A 1 18.18 -14.06 2.28
C GLY A 1 16.84 -14.60 2.74
N LYS A 2 15.96 -13.71 3.06
CA LYS A 2 14.64 -14.06 3.51
C LYS A 2 13.71 -14.37 2.34
N LYS A 3 12.80 -15.30 2.54
CA LYS A 3 11.73 -15.57 1.58
C LYS A 3 10.70 -14.45 1.60
N ALA A 4 9.93 -14.32 0.51
CA ALA A 4 8.93 -13.27 0.38
C ALA A 4 7.96 -13.18 1.57
N GLY A 5 7.53 -14.33 2.12
CA GLY A 5 6.62 -14.35 3.27
C GLY A 5 7.25 -13.85 4.58
N GLU A 6 8.56 -13.76 4.66
CA GLU A 6 9.26 -13.28 5.86
C GLU A 6 9.25 -11.75 5.97
N PHE A 7 8.84 -11.06 4.91
CA PHE A 7 8.70 -9.61 4.92
C PHE A 7 7.28 -9.17 5.24
N TYR A 8 6.48 -10.11 5.70
CA TYR A 8 5.12 -9.82 6.09
C TYR A 8 5.10 -8.92 7.33
N THR A 9 4.38 -7.81 7.23
CA THR A 9 4.24 -6.87 8.36
C THR A 9 3.17 -7.39 9.32
N PRO A 10 3.49 -7.60 10.58
CA PRO A 10 2.47 -8.00 11.56
C PRO A 10 1.32 -7.00 11.61
N LYS A 11 0.10 -7.51 11.81
CA LYS A 11 -1.11 -6.70 11.75
C LYS A 11 -1.09 -5.55 12.76
N GLN A 12 -0.55 -5.78 13.95
CA GLN A 12 -0.47 -4.75 14.98
C GLN A 12 0.45 -3.60 14.55
N VAL A 13 1.55 -3.91 13.85
CA VAL A 13 2.48 -2.90 13.32
C VAL A 13 1.80 -2.13 12.20
N SER A 14 1.10 -2.81 11.29
CA SER A 14 0.35 -2.15 10.21
C SER A 14 -0.70 -1.20 10.76
N LYS A 15 -1.42 -1.60 11.80
CA LYS A 15 -2.42 -0.74 12.45
C LYS A 15 -1.78 0.50 13.05
N LEU A 16 -0.66 0.34 13.76
CA LEU A 16 0.03 1.46 14.39
C LEU A 16 0.54 2.44 13.33
N LEU A 17 1.20 1.94 12.30
CA LEU A 17 1.73 2.78 11.22
C LEU A 17 0.62 3.54 10.50
N ALA A 18 -0.50 2.89 10.23
CA ALA A 18 -1.65 3.53 9.61
C ALA A 18 -2.22 4.64 10.51
N GLN A 19 -2.34 4.39 11.81
CA GLN A 19 -2.81 5.39 12.77
C GLN A 19 -1.88 6.60 12.84
N LEU A 20 -0.57 6.37 12.85
CA LEU A 20 0.42 7.44 12.85
C LEU A 20 0.36 8.29 11.58
N ALA A 21 0.07 7.67 10.44
CA ALA A 21 -0.09 8.36 9.18
C ALA A 21 -1.37 9.22 9.14
N ALA A 22 -2.35 8.88 9.93
CA ALA A 22 -3.60 9.62 10.10
C ALA A 22 -4.30 9.95 8.77
N PRO A 23 -4.62 8.95 7.94
CA PRO A 23 -5.28 9.20 6.66
C PRO A 23 -6.68 9.80 6.85
N LYS A 24 -7.09 10.64 5.90
CA LYS A 24 -8.34 11.38 5.95
C LYS A 24 -9.15 11.17 4.67
N PRO A 25 -10.46 11.43 4.69
CA PRO A 25 -11.26 11.44 3.47
C PRO A 25 -10.65 12.37 2.40
N GLY A 26 -10.63 11.89 1.16
CA GLY A 26 -10.05 12.60 0.04
C GLY A 26 -8.58 12.29 -0.21
N ASP A 27 -7.92 11.54 0.67
CA ASP A 27 -6.49 11.28 0.55
C ASP A 27 -6.15 10.27 -0.54
N ARG A 28 -5.02 10.53 -1.20
CA ARG A 28 -4.30 9.55 -2.00
C ARG A 28 -3.23 8.94 -1.09
N ILE A 29 -3.31 7.65 -0.90
CA ILE A 29 -2.49 6.90 0.06
C ILE A 29 -1.59 5.94 -0.71
N CYS A 30 -0.30 6.02 -0.47
CA CYS A 30 0.68 5.19 -1.18
C CYS A 30 1.53 4.37 -0.22
N ASP A 31 1.77 3.11 -0.61
CA ASP A 31 2.80 2.27 0.00
C ASP A 31 3.76 1.82 -1.11
N PRO A 32 4.96 2.42 -1.20
CA PRO A 32 5.91 2.11 -2.27
C PRO A 32 6.57 0.74 -2.15
N THR A 33 6.39 0.07 -1.03
CA THR A 33 6.90 -1.29 -0.76
C THR A 33 5.78 -2.12 -0.15
N CYS A 34 4.67 -2.25 -0.89
CA CYS A 34 3.40 -2.59 -0.28
C CYS A 34 3.27 -4.04 0.20
N GLY A 35 4.18 -4.94 -0.21
CA GLY A 35 4.05 -6.33 0.16
C GLY A 35 2.68 -6.88 -0.23
N ALA A 36 2.04 -7.57 0.69
CA ALA A 36 0.69 -8.12 0.49
C ALA A 36 -0.43 -7.08 0.63
N GLY A 37 -0.11 -5.81 0.88
CA GLY A 37 -1.08 -4.72 0.91
C GLY A 37 -1.72 -4.45 2.27
N GLY A 38 -1.24 -5.09 3.33
CA GLY A 38 -1.87 -4.98 4.66
C GLY A 38 -1.91 -3.56 5.20
N LEU A 39 -0.84 -2.80 5.01
CA LEU A 39 -0.76 -1.43 5.50
C LEU A 39 -1.75 -0.50 4.79
N LEU A 40 -1.89 -0.67 3.47
CA LEU A 40 -2.89 0.06 2.69
C LEU A 40 -4.31 -0.30 3.13
N ILE A 41 -4.58 -1.56 3.39
CA ILE A 41 -5.88 -2.03 3.85
C ILE A 41 -6.22 -1.41 5.22
N GLU A 42 -5.25 -1.37 6.14
CA GLU A 42 -5.45 -0.74 7.44
C GLU A 42 -5.69 0.77 7.33
N ALA A 43 -4.97 1.44 6.43
CA ALA A 43 -5.18 2.87 6.19
C ALA A 43 -6.59 3.14 5.63
N ALA A 44 -7.04 2.32 4.69
CA ALA A 44 -8.40 2.43 4.15
C ALA A 44 -9.45 2.23 5.25
N ALA A 45 -9.24 1.26 6.13
CA ALA A 45 -10.16 0.99 7.24
C ALA A 45 -10.29 2.21 8.17
N LEU A 46 -9.20 2.95 8.39
CA LEU A 46 -9.25 4.16 9.21
C LEU A 46 -10.07 5.28 8.56
N VAL A 47 -9.99 5.44 7.24
CA VAL A 47 -10.83 6.41 6.53
C VAL A 47 -12.29 5.97 6.58
N GLU A 48 -12.55 4.70 6.38
CA GLU A 48 -13.92 4.15 6.44
C GLU A 48 -14.52 4.30 7.84
N ALA A 49 -13.72 4.18 8.89
CA ALA A 49 -14.14 4.42 10.25
C ALA A 49 -14.56 5.88 10.50
N GLN A 50 -14.11 6.80 9.68
CA GLN A 50 -14.52 8.21 9.69
C GLN A 50 -15.81 8.46 8.91
N GLY A 51 -16.42 7.39 8.39
CA GLY A 51 -17.69 7.47 7.67
C GLY A 51 -17.55 7.78 6.18
N SER A 52 -16.39 7.59 5.59
CA SER A 52 -16.14 7.92 4.18
C SER A 52 -15.48 6.78 3.42
N ARG A 53 -15.80 6.68 2.14
CA ARG A 53 -15.08 5.82 1.19
C ARG A 53 -14.29 6.63 0.17
N ASP A 54 -14.15 7.92 0.41
CA ASP A 54 -13.40 8.80 -0.48
C ASP A 54 -11.91 8.73 -0.15
N PHE A 55 -11.22 7.86 -0.85
CA PHE A 55 -9.77 7.69 -0.81
C PHE A 55 -9.33 6.89 -2.04
N ALA A 56 -8.05 6.98 -2.37
CA ALA A 56 -7.45 6.18 -3.41
C ALA A 56 -6.18 5.52 -2.89
N LEU A 57 -6.01 4.23 -3.20
CA LEU A 57 -4.89 3.43 -2.74
C LEU A 57 -3.91 3.14 -3.89
N PHE A 58 -2.64 3.29 -3.59
CA PHE A 58 -1.56 3.08 -4.55
C PHE A 58 -0.44 2.28 -3.88
N GLY A 59 0.09 1.29 -4.59
CA GLY A 59 1.20 0.51 -4.09
C GLY A 59 2.13 0.06 -5.20
N GLN A 60 3.33 -0.31 -4.82
CA GLN A 60 4.27 -0.95 -5.73
C GLN A 60 4.99 -2.05 -4.96
N GLU A 61 5.24 -3.18 -5.64
CA GLU A 61 5.89 -4.34 -5.07
C GLU A 61 6.79 -5.00 -6.10
N VAL A 62 8.03 -5.27 -5.71
CA VAL A 62 9.04 -5.85 -6.61
C VAL A 62 8.88 -7.36 -6.81
N ASN A 63 8.42 -8.07 -5.79
CA ASN A 63 8.23 -9.52 -5.87
C ASN A 63 6.91 -9.84 -6.55
N GLY A 64 6.97 -10.57 -7.68
CA GLY A 64 5.79 -10.83 -8.50
C GLY A 64 4.72 -11.66 -7.79
N SER A 65 5.09 -12.68 -7.02
CA SER A 65 4.11 -13.48 -6.29
C SER A 65 3.47 -12.68 -5.14
N THR A 66 4.24 -11.85 -4.48
CA THR A 66 3.72 -10.96 -3.43
C THR A 66 2.83 -9.87 -4.02
N TRP A 67 3.19 -9.32 -5.19
CA TRP A 67 2.33 -8.39 -5.92
C TRP A 67 0.98 -9.04 -6.26
N ALA A 68 0.99 -10.27 -6.75
CA ALA A 68 -0.25 -11.00 -7.07
C ALA A 68 -1.10 -11.20 -5.81
N LEU A 69 -0.46 -11.49 -4.68
CA LEU A 69 -1.14 -11.61 -3.39
C LEU A 69 -1.75 -10.27 -2.96
N ALA A 70 -1.04 -9.17 -3.14
CA ALA A 70 -1.58 -7.84 -2.85
C ALA A 70 -2.83 -7.53 -3.67
N ARG A 71 -2.81 -7.87 -4.98
CA ARG A 71 -3.96 -7.72 -5.86
C ARG A 71 -5.15 -8.54 -5.36
N MET A 72 -4.90 -9.79 -4.98
CA MET A 72 -5.93 -10.66 -4.42
C MET A 72 -6.51 -10.07 -3.14
N ASN A 73 -5.65 -9.61 -2.23
CA ASN A 73 -6.10 -9.03 -0.97
C ASN A 73 -6.93 -7.76 -1.19
N MET A 74 -6.55 -6.91 -2.12
CA MET A 74 -7.36 -5.73 -2.46
C MET A 74 -8.74 -6.14 -2.93
N PHE A 75 -8.82 -7.12 -3.81
CA PHE A 75 -10.10 -7.64 -4.30
C PHE A 75 -10.95 -8.20 -3.15
N LEU A 76 -10.36 -9.03 -2.29
CA LEU A 76 -11.08 -9.65 -1.17
C LEU A 76 -11.61 -8.65 -0.15
N HIS A 77 -10.96 -7.50 -0.02
CA HIS A 77 -11.39 -6.42 0.88
C HIS A 77 -12.25 -5.37 0.18
N GLY A 78 -12.69 -5.64 -1.06
CA GLY A 78 -13.50 -4.68 -1.80
C GLY A 78 -12.73 -3.44 -2.25
N LYS A 79 -11.43 -3.54 -2.39
CA LYS A 79 -10.53 -2.44 -2.79
C LYS A 79 -9.90 -2.70 -4.16
N ASP A 80 -10.64 -3.32 -5.06
CA ASP A 80 -10.15 -3.69 -6.40
C ASP A 80 -9.82 -2.46 -7.28
N ALA A 81 -10.28 -1.27 -6.91
CA ALA A 81 -9.89 -0.02 -7.56
C ALA A 81 -8.47 0.44 -7.18
N ALA A 82 -7.84 -0.17 -6.18
CA ALA A 82 -6.47 0.16 -5.81
C ALA A 82 -5.50 -0.11 -6.97
N ARG A 83 -4.57 0.82 -7.18
CA ARG A 83 -3.55 0.68 -8.21
C ARG A 83 -2.29 0.08 -7.58
N ILE A 84 -2.04 -1.20 -7.84
CA ILE A 84 -0.88 -1.92 -7.32
C ILE A 84 0.01 -2.32 -8.49
N GLU A 85 1.18 -1.69 -8.59
CA GLU A 85 2.12 -1.90 -9.68
C GLU A 85 3.20 -2.91 -9.29
N TRP A 86 3.65 -3.68 -10.27
CA TRP A 86 4.75 -4.62 -10.09
C TRP A 86 6.04 -4.00 -10.58
N GLY A 87 7.03 -3.92 -9.70
CA GLY A 87 8.33 -3.39 -10.08
C GLY A 87 9.13 -2.88 -8.90
N ASP A 88 10.39 -2.55 -9.17
CA ASP A 88 11.31 -1.98 -8.20
C ASP A 88 11.03 -0.48 -8.07
N THR A 89 10.59 -0.06 -6.91
CA THR A 89 10.22 1.34 -6.66
C THR A 89 11.38 2.31 -6.87
N ILE A 90 12.59 1.89 -6.53
CA ILE A 90 13.77 2.77 -6.63
C ILE A 90 14.28 2.85 -8.06
N ASN A 91 14.48 1.68 -8.71
CA ASN A 91 15.07 1.61 -10.04
C ASN A 91 14.07 1.76 -11.18
N SER A 92 12.81 1.39 -10.93
CA SER A 92 11.77 1.40 -11.95
C SER A 92 10.43 1.85 -11.36
N PRO A 93 10.33 3.10 -10.88
CA PRO A 93 9.08 3.58 -10.29
C PRO A 93 7.96 3.56 -11.34
N ALA A 94 6.86 2.91 -11.01
CA ALA A 94 5.72 2.71 -11.90
C ALA A 94 4.52 3.59 -11.57
N LEU A 95 4.49 4.21 -10.39
CA LEU A 95 3.43 5.14 -10.01
C LEU A 95 3.76 6.52 -10.55
N VAL A 96 3.43 6.71 -11.83
CA VAL A 96 3.74 7.94 -12.57
C VAL A 96 2.49 8.46 -13.25
N GLU A 97 2.44 9.78 -13.45
CA GLU A 97 1.42 10.45 -14.24
C GLU A 97 2.05 11.66 -14.94
N ALA A 98 1.71 11.88 -16.20
CA ALA A 98 2.23 12.98 -17.01
C ALA A 98 3.77 13.08 -16.95
N ASP A 99 4.47 11.95 -17.09
CA ASP A 99 5.93 11.82 -17.06
C ASP A 99 6.58 12.25 -15.75
N ARG A 100 5.81 12.32 -14.68
CA ARG A 100 6.31 12.66 -13.33
C ARG A 100 5.90 11.59 -12.35
N LEU A 101 6.65 11.49 -11.25
CA LEU A 101 6.22 10.69 -10.12
C LEU A 101 4.91 11.25 -9.57
N MET A 102 3.99 10.36 -9.26
CA MET A 102 2.74 10.75 -8.61
C MET A 102 3.02 11.33 -7.23
N ARG A 103 2.16 12.25 -6.82
CA ARG A 103 2.18 12.79 -5.46
C ARG A 103 1.04 12.22 -4.65
N PHE A 104 1.27 12.06 -3.36
CA PHE A 104 0.32 11.47 -2.43
C PHE A 104 0.16 12.34 -1.20
N ASN A 105 -1.02 12.29 -0.60
CA ASN A 105 -1.28 12.97 0.67
C ASN A 105 -0.64 12.22 1.83
N VAL A 106 -0.61 10.89 1.73
CA VAL A 106 -0.08 10.01 2.77
C VAL A 106 0.80 8.95 2.13
N VAL A 107 1.99 8.77 2.67
CA VAL A 107 2.87 7.67 2.30
C VAL A 107 3.12 6.83 3.55
N VAL A 108 2.85 5.55 3.45
CA VAL A 108 3.06 4.58 4.52
C VAL A 108 4.02 3.51 4.02
N ALA A 109 4.93 3.08 4.86
CA ALA A 109 5.86 2.03 4.46
C ALA A 109 6.45 1.34 5.67
N ASN A 110 6.67 0.04 5.53
CA ASN A 110 7.49 -0.75 6.44
C ASN A 110 8.47 -1.55 5.58
N PRO A 111 9.54 -0.89 5.04
CA PRO A 111 10.45 -1.56 4.12
C PRO A 111 11.15 -2.75 4.77
N PRO A 112 11.45 -3.80 3.99
CA PRO A 112 12.21 -4.93 4.51
C PRO A 112 13.68 -4.53 4.66
N PHE A 113 14.12 -4.40 5.89
CA PHE A 113 15.54 -4.24 6.20
C PHE A 113 16.13 -5.60 6.52
N SER A 114 17.14 -5.99 5.80
CA SER A 114 17.80 -7.27 6.04
C SER A 114 19.26 -7.06 6.38
#